data_264256f5c5c472f3088323b1ca5ef259
#
_entry.id   264256f5c5c472f3088323b1ca5ef259
#
_cell.length_a   1.000
_cell.length_b   1.000
_cell.length_c   1.000
_cell.angle_alpha   90.00
_cell.angle_beta   90.00
_cell.angle_gamma   90.00
#
_symmetry.space_group_name_H-M   'P 1'
#
loop_
_entity.id
_entity.type
_entity.pdbx_description
1 polymer ?
#
loop_
_entity_poly.entity_id
_entity_poly.type
_entity_poly.pdbx_seq_one_letter_code
_entity_poly.pdbx_strand_id
1 'polypeptide(L)'
;MAILIDKKIMEEYRKWLVSKNNPDYTGKEEYVGYERFFVKLINKAIELQLITAEEVDVLNLQWLEGFMNLYNASENLQSIDYKSIGHKGGVASLKKFINFIRYKKHNAVVDNDVKTIRYWIYSPGENANMWDEVYSKGIMVIGWGEIGSLTSFNNKNEMKQKMKDVFDASYSYKNAAHATWQFANDMKPGDIVFVKKGMHVLLGKGVVSSDYIYDDSRKDGFNHIRKVEWTHNGEWKHPGQAVMKTLTDITPYKDYVEKLNALFDEESIEEEIEEKEISYPVYTRENFLDEVYIDDVEYDTLVELLRTKKNIVLQGAPGVGKTYAAKRLAYSIMGLKDKSRVAMVQFHQSYSYEDFIMGFRPSATGFELKKGIFYNFCKKAEIDSDNDYFFIIDEINRGNLSKIFGELFMLIENDKRGTEIQLLYADEMFSIPKNVYMIGMMNTADRSLAMMDYALRRRFAFYDMKPGFDSEGFRSYRSSLDNDKFNRLIACINDLNAVIANDDSLGEGFCIGHSYFCNLDNINDKTLSSIVEYEIIPLLKEYWFDEPSKIRDWSERLRGIVS
;
A
#
# COMPACT_ATOMS: atom_id res chain seq x y z
N MET A 1 -13.83 -51.89 18.21
CA MET A 1 -12.92 -51.35 19.23
C MET A 1 -13.36 -49.94 19.54
N ALA A 2 -13.67 -49.62 20.81
CA ALA A 2 -14.13 -48.24 21.12
C ALA A 2 -12.95 -47.28 21.08
N ILE A 3 -13.14 -46.11 20.43
CA ILE A 3 -12.10 -45.08 20.34
C ILE A 3 -11.89 -44.44 21.72
N LEU A 4 -10.64 -44.39 22.14
CA LEU A 4 -10.17 -43.70 23.34
C LEU A 4 -9.41 -42.45 22.89
N ILE A 5 -9.98 -41.27 23.11
CA ILE A 5 -9.27 -40.00 22.92
C ILE A 5 -8.32 -39.79 24.11
N ASP A 6 -7.15 -39.21 23.83
CA ASP A 6 -6.14 -38.91 24.86
C ASP A 6 -6.76 -38.13 26.04
N LYS A 7 -6.48 -38.61 27.27
CA LYS A 7 -7.04 -38.01 28.50
C LYS A 7 -6.68 -36.54 28.67
N LYS A 8 -5.47 -36.15 28.25
CA LYS A 8 -4.99 -34.75 28.35
C LYS A 8 -5.81 -33.82 27.45
N ILE A 9 -6.09 -34.28 26.23
CA ILE A 9 -6.90 -33.50 25.26
C ILE A 9 -8.34 -33.35 25.74
N MET A 10 -8.92 -34.42 26.32
CA MET A 10 -10.26 -34.39 26.89
C MET A 10 -10.36 -33.48 28.12
N GLU A 11 -9.30 -33.38 28.90
CA GLU A 11 -9.22 -32.48 30.05
C GLU A 11 -9.08 -31.00 29.59
N GLU A 12 -8.28 -30.74 28.58
CA GLU A 12 -8.15 -29.43 27.95
C GLU A 12 -9.48 -28.98 27.32
N TYR A 13 -10.17 -29.89 26.62
CA TYR A 13 -11.50 -29.62 26.05
C TYR A 13 -12.53 -29.28 27.13
N ARG A 14 -12.53 -30.00 28.24
CA ARG A 14 -13.41 -29.72 29.38
C ARG A 14 -13.15 -28.35 29.98
N LYS A 15 -11.89 -27.96 30.18
CA LYS A 15 -11.52 -26.64 30.65
C LYS A 15 -11.93 -25.55 29.69
N TRP A 16 -11.80 -25.80 28.38
CA TRP A 16 -12.22 -24.82 27.34
C TRP A 16 -13.74 -24.64 27.29
N LEU A 17 -14.53 -25.71 27.47
CA LEU A 17 -16.00 -25.63 27.46
C LEU A 17 -16.56 -24.61 28.48
N VAL A 18 -15.91 -24.45 29.62
CA VAL A 18 -16.31 -23.52 30.69
C VAL A 18 -15.48 -22.22 30.71
N SER A 19 -14.71 -21.97 29.69
CA SER A 19 -13.86 -20.77 29.57
C SER A 19 -14.53 -19.68 28.73
N LYS A 20 -14.10 -18.41 28.91
CA LYS A 20 -14.49 -17.27 28.08
C LYS A 20 -14.08 -17.42 26.60
N ASN A 21 -13.16 -18.35 26.30
CA ASN A 21 -12.70 -18.64 24.96
C ASN A 21 -13.67 -19.55 24.17
N ASN A 22 -14.69 -20.08 24.82
CA ASN A 22 -15.79 -20.78 24.17
C ASN A 22 -16.88 -19.75 23.81
N PRO A 23 -17.14 -19.49 22.52
CA PRO A 23 -18.12 -18.47 22.11
C PRO A 23 -19.55 -18.76 22.57
N ASP A 24 -19.85 -20.04 22.89
CA ASP A 24 -21.18 -20.45 23.37
C ASP A 24 -21.29 -20.49 24.90
N TYR A 25 -20.27 -20.04 25.64
CA TYR A 25 -20.28 -20.08 27.10
C TYR A 25 -21.19 -19.01 27.70
N THR A 26 -22.22 -19.47 28.41
CA THR A 26 -23.25 -18.59 29.01
C THR A 26 -23.03 -18.32 30.50
N GLY A 27 -21.91 -18.76 31.08
CA GLY A 27 -21.60 -18.60 32.50
C GLY A 27 -22.25 -19.67 33.42
N LYS A 28 -22.90 -20.70 32.86
CA LYS A 28 -23.50 -21.79 33.60
C LYS A 28 -22.74 -23.10 33.42
N GLU A 29 -22.65 -23.95 34.43
CA GLU A 29 -22.00 -25.27 34.40
C GLU A 29 -22.83 -26.33 33.61
N GLU A 30 -23.49 -25.96 32.55
CA GLU A 30 -24.41 -26.86 31.79
C GLU A 30 -23.66 -27.88 30.91
N TYR A 31 -22.33 -27.88 30.90
CA TYR A 31 -21.52 -28.72 30.00
C TYR A 31 -20.91 -29.98 30.65
N VAL A 32 -21.27 -30.31 31.85
CA VAL A 32 -20.77 -31.51 32.53
C VAL A 32 -21.21 -32.78 31.78
N GLY A 33 -20.23 -33.52 31.25
CA GLY A 33 -20.46 -34.76 30.50
C GLY A 33 -20.62 -34.57 28.99
N TYR A 34 -20.70 -33.31 28.51
CA TYR A 34 -20.82 -32.96 27.06
C TYR A 34 -19.63 -33.48 26.26
N GLU A 35 -18.46 -33.49 26.87
CA GLU A 35 -17.20 -33.95 26.27
C GLU A 35 -17.23 -35.42 25.82
N ARG A 36 -18.20 -36.23 26.28
CA ARG A 36 -18.29 -37.65 25.93
C ARG A 36 -19.27 -37.97 24.81
N PHE A 37 -20.19 -37.05 24.50
CA PHE A 37 -21.28 -37.32 23.56
C PHE A 37 -20.82 -37.50 22.12
N PHE A 38 -19.86 -36.68 21.63
CA PHE A 38 -19.35 -36.85 20.27
C PHE A 38 -18.55 -38.15 20.11
N VAL A 39 -17.85 -38.62 21.15
CA VAL A 39 -17.14 -39.91 21.15
C VAL A 39 -18.15 -41.06 21.01
N LYS A 40 -19.28 -40.99 21.69
CA LYS A 40 -20.37 -41.95 21.53
C LYS A 40 -20.92 -41.96 20.11
N LEU A 41 -21.05 -40.77 19.49
CA LEU A 41 -21.53 -40.61 18.13
C LEU A 41 -20.57 -41.26 17.11
N ILE A 42 -19.25 -41.04 17.25
CA ILE A 42 -18.22 -41.66 16.40
C ILE A 42 -18.26 -43.18 16.55
N ASN A 43 -18.31 -43.69 17.79
CA ASN A 43 -18.38 -45.13 18.05
C ASN A 43 -19.64 -45.76 17.43
N LYS A 44 -20.76 -45.07 17.42
CA LYS A 44 -21.99 -45.51 16.74
C LYS A 44 -21.85 -45.52 15.21
N ALA A 45 -21.14 -44.58 14.63
CA ALA A 45 -20.83 -44.61 13.20
C ALA A 45 -19.96 -45.80 12.81
N ILE A 46 -19.03 -46.21 13.68
CA ILE A 46 -18.22 -47.45 13.49
C ILE A 46 -19.12 -48.68 13.62
N GLU A 47 -19.99 -48.77 14.63
CA GLU A 47 -20.95 -49.86 14.78
C GLU A 47 -21.86 -50.04 13.58
N LEU A 48 -22.24 -48.91 12.92
CA LEU A 48 -23.03 -48.89 11.69
C LEU A 48 -22.20 -49.14 10.41
N GLN A 49 -20.90 -49.40 10.53
CA GLN A 49 -19.97 -49.56 9.42
C GLN A 49 -19.92 -48.40 8.43
N LEU A 50 -20.22 -47.17 8.91
CA LEU A 50 -20.13 -45.93 8.11
C LEU A 50 -18.68 -45.42 8.01
N ILE A 51 -17.86 -45.74 8.99
CA ILE A 51 -16.40 -45.47 9.07
C ILE A 51 -15.71 -46.61 9.75
N THR A 52 -14.41 -46.75 9.52
CA THR A 52 -13.56 -47.74 10.25
C THR A 52 -12.86 -47.04 11.43
N ALA A 53 -12.45 -47.84 12.45
CA ALA A 53 -11.73 -47.30 13.59
C ALA A 53 -10.34 -46.74 13.21
N GLU A 54 -9.75 -47.24 12.13
CA GLU A 54 -8.44 -46.82 11.61
C GLU A 54 -8.49 -45.45 10.88
N GLU A 55 -9.67 -45.08 10.34
CA GLU A 55 -9.88 -43.79 9.65
C GLU A 55 -10.07 -42.62 10.62
N VAL A 56 -10.26 -42.91 11.92
CA VAL A 56 -10.63 -41.85 12.87
C VAL A 56 -9.44 -41.03 13.32
N ASP A 57 -9.42 -39.79 12.93
CA ASP A 57 -8.45 -38.77 13.36
C ASP A 57 -9.14 -37.56 13.99
N VAL A 58 -9.46 -37.68 15.29
CA VAL A 58 -10.19 -36.62 16.04
C VAL A 58 -9.36 -35.35 16.28
N LEU A 59 -8.09 -35.33 15.94
CA LEU A 59 -7.23 -34.14 16.01
C LEU A 59 -7.12 -33.42 14.66
N ASN A 60 -7.55 -34.05 13.59
CA ASN A 60 -7.56 -33.51 12.25
C ASN A 60 -8.88 -32.78 11.99
N LEU A 61 -8.81 -31.46 11.79
CA LEU A 61 -9.99 -30.63 11.55
C LEU A 61 -10.74 -31.03 10.28
N GLN A 62 -10.02 -31.35 9.21
CA GLN A 62 -10.63 -31.77 7.94
C GLN A 62 -11.37 -33.12 8.09
N TRP A 63 -10.82 -34.03 8.86
CA TRP A 63 -11.50 -35.28 9.19
C TRP A 63 -12.78 -35.03 9.99
N LEU A 64 -12.73 -34.18 11.02
CA LEU A 64 -13.90 -33.82 11.86
C LEU A 64 -15.01 -33.15 11.05
N GLU A 65 -14.66 -32.28 10.12
CA GLU A 65 -15.60 -31.63 9.21
C GLU A 65 -16.19 -32.63 8.20
N GLY A 66 -15.38 -33.55 7.69
CA GLY A 66 -15.83 -34.68 6.87
C GLY A 66 -16.82 -35.58 7.61
N PHE A 67 -16.55 -35.89 8.87
CA PHE A 67 -17.45 -36.67 9.73
C PHE A 67 -18.77 -35.93 10.01
N MET A 68 -18.75 -34.61 10.14
CA MET A 68 -19.97 -33.78 10.24
C MET A 68 -20.82 -33.89 8.97
N ASN A 69 -20.21 -33.90 7.79
CA ASN A 69 -20.92 -34.09 6.52
C ASN A 69 -21.55 -35.49 6.43
N LEU A 70 -20.82 -36.52 6.86
CA LEU A 70 -21.33 -37.88 6.94
C LEU A 70 -22.55 -37.98 7.89
N TYR A 71 -22.49 -37.33 9.07
CA TYR A 71 -23.61 -37.25 9.99
C TYR A 71 -24.84 -36.61 9.32
N ASN A 72 -24.65 -35.50 8.63
CA ASN A 72 -25.73 -34.78 7.95
C ASN A 72 -26.38 -35.62 6.81
N ALA A 73 -25.63 -36.51 6.19
CA ALA A 73 -26.09 -37.41 5.13
C ALA A 73 -26.72 -38.72 5.64
N SER A 74 -26.55 -39.06 6.90
CA SER A 74 -27.00 -40.35 7.49
C SER A 74 -28.21 -40.20 8.42
N GLU A 75 -29.42 -40.49 7.92
CA GLU A 75 -30.65 -40.52 8.75
C GLU A 75 -30.58 -41.48 9.91
N ASN A 76 -29.95 -42.63 9.72
CA ASN A 76 -29.75 -43.63 10.78
C ASN A 76 -28.91 -43.07 11.92
N LEU A 77 -27.78 -42.41 11.62
CA LEU A 77 -26.90 -41.83 12.63
C LEU A 77 -27.58 -40.67 13.37
N GLN A 78 -28.35 -39.87 12.69
CA GLN A 78 -29.16 -38.78 13.27
C GLN A 78 -30.27 -39.33 14.19
N SER A 79 -30.91 -40.42 13.78
CA SER A 79 -31.96 -41.07 14.60
C SER A 79 -31.38 -41.67 15.90
N ILE A 80 -30.17 -42.29 15.83
CA ILE A 80 -29.47 -42.83 16.99
C ILE A 80 -29.00 -41.71 17.92
N ASP A 81 -28.47 -40.60 17.37
CA ASP A 81 -28.07 -39.44 18.18
C ASP A 81 -29.26 -38.87 18.94
N TYR A 82 -30.43 -38.76 18.30
CA TYR A 82 -31.66 -38.29 18.97
C TYR A 82 -32.16 -39.23 20.05
N LYS A 83 -32.20 -40.55 19.79
CA LYS A 83 -32.82 -41.55 20.68
C LYS A 83 -31.91 -42.08 21.76
N SER A 84 -30.63 -42.30 21.46
CA SER A 84 -29.68 -43.07 22.27
C SER A 84 -28.59 -42.25 22.90
N ILE A 85 -28.22 -41.08 22.33
CA ILE A 85 -27.14 -40.22 22.81
C ILE A 85 -27.69 -39.04 23.61
N GLY A 86 -28.93 -38.58 23.29
CA GLY A 86 -29.62 -37.52 24.03
C GLY A 86 -30.00 -36.33 23.18
N HIS A 87 -31.14 -36.41 22.48
CA HIS A 87 -31.75 -35.30 21.74
C HIS A 87 -30.77 -34.47 20.89
N LYS A 88 -29.95 -35.15 20.06
CA LYS A 88 -28.88 -34.54 19.24
C LYS A 88 -27.67 -34.06 20.07
N GLY A 89 -27.45 -34.60 21.26
CA GLY A 89 -26.30 -34.26 22.10
C GLY A 89 -24.96 -34.61 21.50
N GLY A 90 -24.90 -35.68 20.68
CA GLY A 90 -23.69 -36.11 19.97
C GLY A 90 -23.20 -35.07 18.95
N VAL A 91 -24.10 -34.61 18.07
CA VAL A 91 -23.74 -33.62 17.07
C VAL A 91 -23.47 -32.24 17.68
N ALA A 92 -24.21 -31.85 18.72
CA ALA A 92 -23.95 -30.60 19.42
C ALA A 92 -22.56 -30.62 20.12
N SER A 93 -22.21 -31.75 20.73
CA SER A 93 -20.88 -31.95 21.31
C SER A 93 -19.77 -31.99 20.24
N LEU A 94 -20.01 -32.62 19.09
CA LEU A 94 -19.06 -32.64 17.96
C LEU A 94 -18.80 -31.22 17.43
N LYS A 95 -19.84 -30.39 17.25
CA LYS A 95 -19.66 -28.98 16.84
C LYS A 95 -18.78 -28.21 17.83
N LYS A 96 -19.01 -28.39 19.12
CA LYS A 96 -18.18 -27.75 20.16
C LYS A 96 -16.75 -28.27 20.17
N PHE A 97 -16.53 -29.55 19.90
CA PHE A 97 -15.19 -30.11 19.80
C PHE A 97 -14.46 -29.60 18.54
N ILE A 98 -15.14 -29.46 17.42
CA ILE A 98 -14.58 -28.81 16.22
C ILE A 98 -14.13 -27.37 16.54
N ASN A 99 -14.95 -26.59 17.26
CA ASN A 99 -14.60 -25.25 17.68
C ASN A 99 -13.40 -25.23 18.65
N PHE A 100 -13.31 -26.21 19.55
CA PHE A 100 -12.15 -26.38 20.42
C PHE A 100 -10.88 -26.72 19.63
N ILE A 101 -10.95 -27.60 18.65
CA ILE A 101 -9.78 -27.92 17.79
C ILE A 101 -9.38 -26.71 16.94
N ARG A 102 -10.35 -25.92 16.43
CA ARG A 102 -10.06 -24.65 15.77
C ARG A 102 -9.39 -23.65 16.71
N TYR A 103 -9.94 -23.49 17.94
CA TYR A 103 -9.32 -22.66 18.98
C TYR A 103 -7.93 -23.15 19.33
N LYS A 104 -7.74 -24.47 19.50
CA LYS A 104 -6.44 -25.08 19.81
C LYS A 104 -5.45 -24.90 18.66
N LYS A 105 -5.89 -25.02 17.39
CA LYS A 105 -5.07 -24.69 16.22
C LYS A 105 -4.73 -23.20 16.18
N HIS A 106 -5.68 -22.35 16.49
CA HIS A 106 -5.46 -20.91 16.51
C HIS A 106 -4.51 -20.49 17.65
N ASN A 107 -4.62 -21.12 18.81
CA ASN A 107 -3.79 -20.84 19.99
C ASN A 107 -2.58 -21.75 20.14
N ALA A 108 -2.50 -22.90 19.46
CA ALA A 108 -1.25 -23.62 19.25
C ALA A 108 -0.29 -22.83 18.33
N VAL A 109 -0.85 -21.87 17.58
CA VAL A 109 -0.09 -20.76 16.95
C VAL A 109 0.36 -19.69 17.99
N VAL A 110 -0.18 -19.70 19.23
CA VAL A 110 0.12 -18.68 20.27
C VAL A 110 0.91 -19.26 21.48
N ASP A 111 0.91 -20.59 21.74
CA ASP A 111 1.45 -21.17 22.98
C ASP A 111 2.55 -22.24 22.82
N ASN A 112 2.97 -22.49 21.61
CA ASN A 112 4.35 -22.93 21.40
C ASN A 112 5.18 -21.66 21.17
N ASP A 113 6.46 -21.66 21.51
CA ASP A 113 7.51 -21.00 20.75
C ASP A 113 7.37 -21.40 19.26
N VAL A 114 6.32 -20.96 18.59
CA VAL A 114 6.26 -20.88 17.15
C VAL A 114 7.27 -19.80 16.86
N LYS A 115 8.49 -20.21 16.53
CA LYS A 115 9.41 -19.41 15.76
C LYS A 115 8.56 -18.76 14.68
N THR A 116 8.18 -17.49 14.89
CA THR A 116 7.47 -16.71 13.88
C THR A 116 8.43 -16.66 12.72
N ILE A 117 8.21 -17.49 11.70
CA ILE A 117 9.07 -17.54 10.53
C ILE A 117 9.00 -16.15 9.92
N ARG A 118 10.14 -15.46 9.94
CA ARG A 118 10.28 -14.18 9.26
C ARG A 118 10.76 -14.40 7.84
N TYR A 119 10.38 -13.49 6.99
CA TYR A 119 10.75 -13.48 5.59
C TYR A 119 11.62 -12.27 5.32
N TRP A 120 12.75 -12.50 4.69
CA TRP A 120 13.77 -11.49 4.44
C TRP A 120 14.06 -11.39 2.96
N ILE A 121 14.29 -10.18 2.45
CA ILE A 121 14.91 -9.96 1.15
C ILE A 121 16.31 -9.41 1.36
N TYR A 122 17.29 -9.96 0.64
CA TYR A 122 18.70 -9.78 0.89
C TYR A 122 19.49 -9.60 -0.40
N SER A 123 20.50 -8.73 -0.42
CA SER A 123 21.48 -8.57 -1.50
C SER A 123 22.88 -8.86 -0.98
N PRO A 124 23.57 -9.90 -1.46
CA PRO A 124 24.97 -10.22 -1.08
C PRO A 124 25.95 -9.30 -1.79
N GLY A 125 26.29 -8.19 -1.14
CA GLY A 125 27.17 -7.17 -1.72
C GLY A 125 26.45 -6.25 -2.71
N GLU A 126 27.22 -5.44 -3.44
CA GLU A 126 26.70 -4.56 -4.47
C GLU A 126 26.30 -5.36 -5.71
N ASN A 127 25.07 -5.17 -6.18
CA ASN A 127 24.50 -5.96 -7.28
C ASN A 127 24.65 -7.48 -7.12
N ALA A 128 24.62 -7.97 -5.87
CA ALA A 128 24.77 -9.37 -5.52
C ALA A 128 26.10 -10.01 -5.99
N ASN A 129 27.17 -9.21 -6.11
CA ASN A 129 28.49 -9.68 -6.60
C ASN A 129 29.13 -10.77 -5.74
N MET A 130 28.62 -11.02 -4.54
CA MET A 130 29.08 -12.10 -3.65
C MET A 130 28.20 -13.35 -3.72
N TRP A 131 27.21 -13.42 -4.62
CA TRP A 131 26.23 -14.52 -4.62
C TRP A 131 26.88 -15.90 -4.75
N ASP A 132 27.78 -16.07 -5.71
CA ASP A 132 28.45 -17.36 -5.95
C ASP A 132 29.24 -17.86 -4.73
N GLU A 133 29.92 -16.94 -4.04
CA GLU A 133 30.65 -17.26 -2.82
C GLU A 133 29.71 -17.69 -1.69
N VAL A 134 28.68 -16.89 -1.40
CA VAL A 134 27.80 -17.16 -0.26
C VAL A 134 26.92 -18.38 -0.51
N TYR A 135 26.52 -18.62 -1.76
CA TYR A 135 25.81 -19.83 -2.14
C TYR A 135 26.67 -21.09 -1.93
N SER A 136 27.90 -21.08 -2.48
CA SER A 136 28.80 -22.23 -2.40
C SER A 136 29.20 -22.58 -0.96
N LYS A 137 29.30 -21.57 -0.09
CA LYS A 137 29.65 -21.75 1.32
C LYS A 137 28.46 -22.02 2.24
N GLY A 138 27.22 -21.94 1.74
CA GLY A 138 26.01 -22.10 2.55
C GLY A 138 25.89 -21.02 3.64
N ILE A 139 26.20 -19.77 3.32
CA ILE A 139 26.20 -18.65 4.25
C ILE A 139 25.50 -17.43 3.67
N MET A 140 25.11 -16.49 4.52
CA MET A 140 24.86 -15.10 4.16
C MET A 140 25.76 -14.18 4.96
N VAL A 141 26.15 -13.04 4.38
CA VAL A 141 27.11 -12.12 4.98
C VAL A 141 26.59 -10.69 4.88
N ILE A 142 26.96 -9.84 5.85
CA ILE A 142 26.71 -8.39 5.78
C ILE A 142 28.02 -7.63 6.11
N GLY A 143 28.22 -6.50 5.47
CA GLY A 143 29.40 -5.65 5.67
C GLY A 143 29.46 -4.98 7.04
N TRP A 144 30.34 -4.01 7.16
CA TRP A 144 30.60 -3.24 8.37
C TRP A 144 31.43 -3.99 9.44
N GLY A 145 32.31 -4.90 9.01
CA GLY A 145 33.16 -5.71 9.90
C GLY A 145 34.03 -4.89 10.84
N GLU A 146 34.42 -3.70 10.44
CA GLU A 146 35.31 -2.79 11.20
C GLU A 146 34.68 -2.27 12.50
N ILE A 147 33.35 -2.35 12.67
CA ILE A 147 32.72 -1.97 13.95
C ILE A 147 32.80 -3.06 15.02
N GLY A 148 33.30 -4.26 14.65
CA GLY A 148 33.37 -5.42 15.54
C GLY A 148 32.08 -6.20 15.65
N SER A 149 32.00 -7.16 16.57
CA SER A 149 30.79 -8.01 16.73
C SER A 149 29.53 -7.19 17.00
N LEU A 150 28.46 -7.45 16.22
CA LEU A 150 27.19 -6.71 16.31
C LEU A 150 26.43 -6.99 17.62
N THR A 151 26.72 -8.10 18.30
CA THR A 151 26.14 -8.46 19.59
C THR A 151 26.75 -7.71 20.77
N SER A 152 27.83 -6.93 20.54
CA SER A 152 28.44 -6.09 21.58
C SER A 152 27.65 -4.79 21.86
N PHE A 153 26.68 -4.44 21.01
CA PHE A 153 25.89 -3.23 21.13
C PHE A 153 24.55 -3.49 21.83
N ASN A 154 24.14 -2.59 22.73
CA ASN A 154 22.87 -2.71 23.46
C ASN A 154 21.66 -2.20 22.65
N ASN A 155 21.89 -1.33 21.66
CA ASN A 155 20.84 -0.74 20.83
C ASN A 155 21.38 -0.21 19.50
N LYS A 156 20.44 0.06 18.56
CA LYS A 156 20.74 0.58 17.21
C LYS A 156 21.46 1.93 17.21
N ASN A 157 21.26 2.75 18.23
CA ASN A 157 21.89 4.08 18.31
C ASN A 157 23.39 3.97 18.64
N GLU A 158 23.76 3.07 19.54
CA GLU A 158 25.16 2.78 19.83
C GLU A 158 25.90 2.26 18.59
N MET A 159 25.28 1.33 17.86
CA MET A 159 25.82 0.79 16.62
C MET A 159 26.00 1.89 15.56
N LYS A 160 24.99 2.75 15.39
CA LYS A 160 25.04 3.91 14.50
C LYS A 160 26.17 4.89 14.89
N GLN A 161 26.34 5.15 16.19
CA GLN A 161 27.39 6.03 16.66
C GLN A 161 28.77 5.43 16.36
N LYS A 162 28.95 4.14 16.62
CA LYS A 162 30.19 3.43 16.31
C LYS A 162 30.54 3.47 14.81
N MET A 163 29.52 3.35 13.92
CA MET A 163 29.72 3.52 12.48
C MET A 163 30.24 4.92 12.14
N LYS A 164 29.70 5.97 12.77
CA LYS A 164 30.18 7.35 12.59
C LYS A 164 31.60 7.56 13.08
N ASP A 165 31.97 6.89 14.18
CA ASP A 165 33.32 7.01 14.77
C ASP A 165 34.38 6.29 13.95
N VAL A 166 34.02 5.18 13.27
CA VAL A 166 34.95 4.34 12.47
C VAL A 166 35.04 4.81 11.03
N PHE A 167 33.94 5.30 10.47
CA PHE A 167 33.85 5.74 9.09
C PHE A 167 33.67 7.27 9.00
N ASP A 168 32.95 7.75 8.00
CA ASP A 168 32.69 9.19 7.80
C ASP A 168 31.52 9.69 8.65
N ALA A 169 31.78 10.58 9.61
CA ALA A 169 30.79 11.15 10.52
C ALA A 169 29.69 11.99 9.82
N SER A 170 29.90 12.41 8.56
CA SER A 170 28.93 13.17 7.76
C SER A 170 27.71 12.34 7.34
N TYR A 171 27.87 11.01 7.26
CA TYR A 171 26.77 10.10 6.87
C TYR A 171 25.85 9.74 8.04
N SER A 172 24.59 9.48 7.71
CA SER A 172 23.58 9.20 8.73
C SER A 172 23.68 7.78 9.32
N TYR A 173 24.13 6.78 8.57
CA TYR A 173 24.22 5.33 8.89
C TYR A 173 22.92 4.71 9.44
N LYS A 174 21.77 5.38 9.29
CA LYS A 174 20.50 4.92 9.86
C LYS A 174 20.10 3.56 9.30
N ASN A 175 20.20 3.39 7.98
CA ASN A 175 19.81 2.16 7.29
C ASN A 175 20.83 1.06 7.53
N ALA A 176 22.13 1.37 7.54
CA ALA A 176 23.19 0.42 7.85
C ALA A 176 23.04 -0.15 9.27
N ALA A 177 22.89 0.72 10.28
CA ALA A 177 22.70 0.29 11.65
C ALA A 177 21.39 -0.50 11.86
N HIS A 178 20.34 -0.19 11.07
CA HIS A 178 19.09 -0.97 11.12
C HIS A 178 19.28 -2.37 10.53
N ALA A 179 19.90 -2.47 9.34
CA ALA A 179 20.15 -3.76 8.68
C ALA A 179 21.07 -4.66 9.50
N THR A 180 22.19 -4.12 10.03
CA THR A 180 23.12 -4.88 10.88
C THR A 180 22.47 -5.31 12.19
N TRP A 181 21.65 -4.48 12.80
CA TRP A 181 20.89 -4.84 14.00
C TRP A 181 19.91 -6.00 13.70
N GLN A 182 19.12 -5.88 12.63
CA GLN A 182 18.18 -6.93 12.23
C GLN A 182 18.91 -8.24 11.94
N PHE A 183 20.03 -8.19 11.25
CA PHE A 183 20.86 -9.35 10.92
C PHE A 183 21.35 -10.08 12.17
N ALA A 184 21.78 -9.36 13.21
CA ALA A 184 22.31 -9.96 14.43
C ALA A 184 21.22 -10.38 15.43
N ASN A 185 20.19 -9.55 15.64
CA ASN A 185 19.27 -9.69 16.77
C ASN A 185 17.86 -10.16 16.38
N ASP A 186 17.35 -9.72 15.21
CA ASP A 186 15.96 -9.97 14.83
C ASP A 186 15.81 -11.26 14.00
N MET A 187 16.76 -11.54 13.09
CA MET A 187 16.78 -12.77 12.28
C MET A 187 17.10 -13.99 13.12
N LYS A 188 16.40 -15.11 12.87
CA LYS A 188 16.53 -16.36 13.65
C LYS A 188 16.69 -17.58 12.74
N PRO A 189 17.29 -18.68 13.22
CA PRO A 189 17.27 -19.97 12.52
C PRO A 189 15.82 -20.40 12.24
N GLY A 190 15.53 -20.79 10.99
CA GLY A 190 14.20 -21.10 10.48
C GLY A 190 13.57 -19.98 9.66
N ASP A 191 14.11 -18.76 9.70
CA ASP A 191 13.65 -17.66 8.82
C ASP A 191 13.97 -17.97 7.36
N ILE A 192 13.11 -17.46 6.46
CA ILE A 192 13.28 -17.62 5.00
C ILE A 192 13.91 -16.37 4.42
N VAL A 193 14.90 -16.56 3.57
CA VAL A 193 15.60 -15.46 2.89
C VAL A 193 15.49 -15.62 1.37
N PHE A 194 15.07 -14.54 0.69
CA PHE A 194 15.09 -14.39 -0.75
C PHE A 194 16.29 -13.53 -1.14
N VAL A 195 17.06 -13.96 -2.12
CA VAL A 195 18.24 -13.24 -2.61
C VAL A 195 17.89 -12.47 -3.86
N LYS A 196 18.22 -11.18 -3.88
CA LYS A 196 17.96 -10.31 -5.02
C LYS A 196 19.25 -9.77 -5.63
N LYS A 197 19.20 -9.51 -6.96
CA LYS A 197 20.18 -8.75 -7.73
C LYS A 197 19.48 -7.49 -8.27
N GLY A 198 19.92 -6.32 -7.83
CA GLY A 198 19.22 -5.08 -8.16
C GLY A 198 17.77 -5.05 -7.67
N MET A 199 16.86 -4.48 -8.46
CA MET A 199 15.43 -4.32 -8.11
C MET A 199 14.50 -5.33 -8.80
N HIS A 200 14.95 -6.04 -9.82
CA HIS A 200 14.08 -6.79 -10.73
C HIS A 200 14.35 -8.28 -10.81
N VAL A 201 15.48 -8.75 -10.25
CA VAL A 201 15.90 -10.15 -10.34
C VAL A 201 16.04 -10.75 -8.95
N LEU A 202 15.59 -12.00 -8.79
CA LEU A 202 15.84 -12.86 -7.65
C LEU A 202 16.85 -13.94 -8.08
N LEU A 203 17.81 -14.24 -7.20
CA LEU A 203 18.87 -15.21 -7.46
C LEU A 203 18.71 -16.51 -6.71
N GLY A 204 17.89 -16.52 -5.64
CA GLY A 204 17.72 -17.71 -4.85
C GLY A 204 16.83 -17.53 -3.63
N LYS A 205 16.57 -18.68 -2.99
CA LYS A 205 15.81 -18.80 -1.75
C LYS A 205 16.53 -19.76 -0.83
N GLY A 206 16.48 -19.50 0.48
CA GLY A 206 17.09 -20.38 1.48
C GLY A 206 16.44 -20.21 2.84
N VAL A 207 16.85 -21.07 3.76
CA VAL A 207 16.43 -21.08 5.17
C VAL A 207 17.65 -20.80 6.05
N VAL A 208 17.54 -19.81 6.92
CA VAL A 208 18.59 -19.48 7.89
C VAL A 208 18.75 -20.65 8.85
N SER A 209 19.96 -21.21 8.99
CA SER A 209 20.21 -22.41 9.80
C SER A 209 21.08 -22.18 11.04
N SER A 210 21.61 -20.95 11.22
CA SER A 210 22.40 -20.62 12.42
C SER A 210 21.99 -19.30 13.07
N ASP A 211 22.39 -19.15 14.32
CA ASP A 211 22.49 -17.83 14.95
C ASP A 211 23.58 -16.98 14.32
N TYR A 212 23.66 -15.70 14.71
CA TYR A 212 24.69 -14.78 14.26
C TYR A 212 26.11 -15.25 14.65
N ILE A 213 27.05 -15.10 13.72
CA ILE A 213 28.47 -15.45 13.87
C ILE A 213 29.30 -14.24 13.45
N TYR A 214 30.32 -13.89 14.25
CA TYR A 214 31.35 -12.94 13.87
C TYR A 214 32.62 -13.68 13.52
N ASP A 215 33.11 -13.53 12.29
CA ASP A 215 34.33 -14.17 11.79
C ASP A 215 35.45 -13.14 11.65
N ASP A 216 36.32 -13.07 12.66
CA ASP A 216 37.46 -12.14 12.70
C ASP A 216 38.57 -12.49 11.71
N SER A 217 38.53 -13.68 11.12
CA SER A 217 39.53 -14.12 10.13
C SER A 217 39.30 -13.49 8.74
N ARG A 218 38.13 -13.00 8.42
CA ARG A 218 37.80 -12.35 7.15
C ARG A 218 38.46 -10.96 7.06
N LYS A 219 39.01 -10.65 5.88
CA LYS A 219 39.71 -9.38 5.61
C LYS A 219 38.98 -8.49 4.61
N ASP A 220 37.79 -8.92 4.16
CA ASP A 220 36.98 -8.27 3.13
C ASP A 220 35.88 -7.33 3.69
N GLY A 221 35.85 -7.12 5.01
CA GLY A 221 34.84 -6.30 5.68
C GLY A 221 33.47 -6.97 5.87
N PHE A 222 33.27 -8.21 5.39
CA PHE A 222 32.05 -9.01 5.53
C PHE A 222 32.16 -10.04 6.64
N ASN A 223 32.51 -9.60 7.84
CA ASN A 223 32.79 -10.43 9.02
C ASN A 223 31.54 -10.99 9.71
N HIS A 224 30.36 -10.44 9.40
CA HIS A 224 29.10 -10.82 10.01
C HIS A 224 28.43 -11.90 9.18
N ILE A 225 28.20 -13.08 9.76
CA ILE A 225 27.82 -14.30 9.04
C ILE A 225 26.61 -14.95 9.70
N ARG A 226 25.76 -15.59 8.87
CA ARG A 226 24.81 -16.65 9.26
C ARG A 226 24.92 -17.80 8.28
N LYS A 227 24.75 -19.05 8.76
CA LYS A 227 24.60 -20.20 7.87
C LYS A 227 23.20 -20.22 7.29
N VAL A 228 23.10 -20.61 6.03
CA VAL A 228 21.85 -20.72 5.28
C VAL A 228 21.87 -22.02 4.47
N GLU A 229 20.75 -22.73 4.52
CA GLU A 229 20.48 -23.85 3.62
C GLU A 229 19.80 -23.28 2.39
N TRP A 230 20.58 -23.04 1.33
CA TRP A 230 20.06 -22.53 0.06
C TRP A 230 19.27 -23.64 -0.65
N THR A 231 17.99 -23.40 -0.92
CA THR A 231 17.09 -24.35 -1.56
C THR A 231 16.97 -24.13 -3.06
N HIS A 232 17.22 -22.90 -3.53
CA HIS A 232 17.11 -22.51 -4.94
C HIS A 232 18.29 -21.64 -5.34
N ASN A 233 18.74 -21.79 -6.60
CA ASN A 233 19.78 -20.98 -7.24
C ASN A 233 19.44 -20.89 -8.72
N GLY A 234 19.26 -19.66 -9.23
CA GLY A 234 18.87 -19.37 -10.60
C GLY A 234 18.56 -17.89 -10.76
N GLU A 235 17.86 -17.53 -11.83
CA GLU A 235 17.38 -16.17 -12.04
C GLU A 235 15.85 -16.19 -12.24
N TRP A 236 15.14 -15.43 -11.42
CA TRP A 236 13.69 -15.27 -11.50
C TRP A 236 13.35 -13.79 -11.58
N LYS A 237 12.42 -13.45 -12.44
CA LYS A 237 11.92 -12.07 -12.53
C LYS A 237 11.16 -11.71 -11.24
N HIS A 238 11.56 -10.62 -10.59
CA HIS A 238 10.88 -10.14 -9.40
C HIS A 238 9.43 -9.70 -9.72
N PRO A 239 8.40 -10.04 -8.90
CA PRO A 239 6.99 -9.77 -9.20
C PRO A 239 6.58 -8.29 -9.03
N GLY A 240 7.53 -7.38 -9.11
CA GLY A 240 7.41 -5.95 -8.99
C GLY A 240 8.78 -5.30 -8.93
N GLN A 241 9.07 -4.53 -7.88
CA GLN A 241 10.40 -3.99 -7.60
C GLN A 241 10.81 -4.34 -6.17
N ALA A 242 12.04 -4.87 -6.02
CA ALA A 242 12.65 -5.05 -4.71
C ALA A 242 13.18 -3.69 -4.20
N VAL A 243 13.21 -3.52 -2.88
CA VAL A 243 13.80 -2.32 -2.26
C VAL A 243 15.32 -2.27 -2.43
N MET A 244 15.87 -1.08 -2.55
CA MET A 244 17.31 -0.83 -2.71
C MET A 244 18.14 -1.05 -1.44
N LYS A 245 17.67 -1.82 -0.44
CA LYS A 245 18.38 -2.10 0.80
C LYS A 245 19.07 -3.46 0.77
N THR A 246 20.18 -3.57 1.48
CA THR A 246 20.95 -4.82 1.61
C THR A 246 20.14 -5.92 2.31
N LEU A 247 19.36 -5.57 3.33
CA LEU A 247 18.52 -6.48 4.10
C LEU A 247 17.22 -5.79 4.49
N THR A 248 16.09 -6.47 4.29
CA THR A 248 14.77 -5.94 4.67
C THR A 248 13.88 -7.08 5.18
N ASP A 249 13.23 -6.86 6.32
CA ASP A 249 12.16 -7.74 6.83
C ASP A 249 10.89 -7.50 6.00
N ILE A 250 10.45 -8.52 5.28
CA ILE A 250 9.25 -8.49 4.44
C ILE A 250 8.09 -9.29 5.04
N THR A 251 8.25 -9.79 6.25
CA THR A 251 7.23 -10.58 6.99
C THR A 251 5.87 -9.90 7.07
N PRO A 252 5.77 -8.56 7.28
CA PRO A 252 4.48 -7.88 7.33
C PRO A 252 3.71 -7.86 5.99
N TYR A 253 4.38 -8.17 4.88
CA TYR A 253 3.83 -8.05 3.51
C TYR A 253 3.41 -9.42 2.97
N LYS A 254 2.37 -10.02 3.55
CA LYS A 254 1.93 -11.39 3.24
C LYS A 254 1.71 -11.63 1.74
N ASP A 255 0.97 -10.75 1.07
CA ASP A 255 0.71 -10.86 -0.38
C ASP A 255 2.01 -10.82 -1.21
N TYR A 256 3.00 -10.06 -0.75
CA TYR A 256 4.31 -10.00 -1.40
C TYR A 256 5.11 -11.27 -1.15
N VAL A 257 5.11 -11.77 0.07
CA VAL A 257 5.76 -13.05 0.44
C VAL A 257 5.14 -14.21 -0.34
N GLU A 258 3.80 -14.24 -0.49
CA GLU A 258 3.10 -15.26 -1.28
C GLU A 258 3.52 -15.22 -2.75
N LYS A 259 3.59 -14.03 -3.36
CA LYS A 259 4.07 -13.87 -4.74
C LYS A 259 5.52 -14.29 -4.91
N LEU A 260 6.39 -13.99 -3.93
CA LEU A 260 7.77 -14.46 -3.95
C LEU A 260 7.86 -15.97 -3.84
N ASN A 261 7.11 -16.61 -2.92
CA ASN A 261 7.11 -18.06 -2.78
C ASN A 261 6.61 -18.77 -4.04
N ALA A 262 5.54 -18.28 -4.66
CA ALA A 262 4.97 -18.85 -5.88
C ALA A 262 5.98 -18.94 -7.04
N LEU A 263 6.95 -18.01 -7.12
CA LEU A 263 8.00 -18.06 -8.14
C LEU A 263 8.95 -19.26 -8.01
N PHE A 264 9.08 -19.81 -6.79
CA PHE A 264 9.96 -20.93 -6.50
C PHE A 264 9.21 -22.28 -6.40
N ASP A 265 7.88 -22.26 -6.46
CA ASP A 265 7.04 -23.47 -6.42
C ASP A 265 6.69 -23.98 -7.83
N GLU A 266 6.87 -23.17 -8.89
CA GLU A 266 6.71 -23.58 -10.28
C GLU A 266 8.06 -24.02 -10.86
N GLU A 267 8.13 -25.22 -11.46
CA GLU A 267 9.26 -25.62 -12.31
C GLU A 267 9.38 -24.64 -13.46
N SER A 268 10.32 -23.72 -13.37
CA SER A 268 10.47 -22.61 -14.31
C SER A 268 10.89 -23.11 -15.69
N ILE A 269 10.10 -22.76 -16.69
CA ILE A 269 10.52 -22.70 -18.08
C ILE A 269 11.54 -21.56 -18.17
N GLU A 270 12.78 -21.89 -18.56
CA GLU A 270 13.85 -20.92 -18.81
C GLU A 270 13.44 -19.99 -19.96
N GLU A 271 12.86 -18.83 -19.65
CA GLU A 271 12.87 -17.69 -20.57
C GLU A 271 14.12 -16.86 -20.27
N GLU A 272 14.97 -16.67 -21.27
CA GLU A 272 16.11 -15.75 -21.21
C GLU A 272 15.60 -14.35 -20.81
N ILE A 273 15.92 -13.93 -19.59
CA ILE A 273 15.58 -12.60 -19.07
C ILE A 273 16.64 -11.62 -19.58
N GLU A 274 16.38 -10.94 -20.69
CA GLU A 274 17.15 -9.73 -21.02
C GLU A 274 16.94 -8.69 -19.89
N GLU A 275 17.98 -8.39 -19.14
CA GLU A 275 18.02 -7.27 -18.21
C GLU A 275 17.87 -5.96 -18.99
N LYS A 276 16.63 -5.47 -19.14
CA LYS A 276 16.42 -4.06 -19.42
C LYS A 276 16.45 -3.35 -18.07
N GLU A 277 17.57 -2.68 -17.79
CA GLU A 277 17.56 -1.63 -16.76
C GLU A 277 16.38 -0.70 -17.07
N ILE A 278 15.38 -0.69 -16.17
CA ILE A 278 14.33 0.32 -16.27
C ILE A 278 14.96 1.63 -15.83
N SER A 279 15.66 2.29 -16.75
CA SER A 279 16.08 3.66 -16.55
C SER A 279 14.83 4.53 -16.70
N TYR A 280 14.39 5.13 -15.61
CA TYR A 280 13.32 6.13 -15.70
C TYR A 280 13.89 7.38 -16.38
N PRO A 281 13.16 7.97 -17.34
CA PRO A 281 13.59 9.21 -17.97
C PRO A 281 13.81 10.29 -16.90
N VAL A 282 14.95 10.98 -17.00
CA VAL A 282 15.22 12.16 -16.18
C VAL A 282 14.13 13.20 -16.41
N TYR A 283 13.68 13.84 -15.34
CA TYR A 283 12.68 14.90 -15.39
C TYR A 283 13.08 16.02 -14.43
N THR A 284 13.52 17.12 -15.02
CA THR A 284 14.07 18.24 -14.28
C THR A 284 13.05 19.37 -14.05
N ARG A 285 13.47 20.41 -13.33
CA ARG A 285 12.76 21.68 -13.20
C ARG A 285 12.43 22.30 -14.55
N GLU A 286 13.40 22.31 -15.45
CA GLU A 286 13.26 22.87 -16.80
C GLU A 286 12.16 22.12 -17.57
N ASN A 287 12.16 20.78 -17.53
CA ASN A 287 11.11 19.99 -18.15
C ASN A 287 9.72 20.31 -17.57
N PHE A 288 9.65 20.58 -16.25
CA PHE A 288 8.40 20.98 -15.62
C PHE A 288 7.92 22.34 -16.15
N LEU A 289 8.79 23.35 -16.21
CA LEU A 289 8.45 24.70 -16.67
C LEU A 289 8.08 24.74 -18.15
N ASP A 290 8.67 23.88 -18.97
CA ASP A 290 8.32 23.73 -20.38
C ASP A 290 6.92 23.10 -20.57
N GLU A 291 6.55 22.15 -19.71
CA GLU A 291 5.27 21.41 -19.82
C GLU A 291 4.13 22.05 -19.01
N VAL A 292 4.43 22.72 -17.89
CA VAL A 292 3.44 23.32 -16.98
C VAL A 292 3.59 24.84 -17.01
N TYR A 293 2.54 25.51 -17.43
CA TYR A 293 2.56 26.94 -17.71
C TYR A 293 2.46 27.80 -16.44
N ILE A 294 3.50 27.73 -15.60
CA ILE A 294 3.73 28.61 -14.45
C ILE A 294 5.14 29.21 -14.55
N ASP A 295 5.44 30.22 -13.75
CA ASP A 295 6.77 30.82 -13.75
C ASP A 295 7.72 30.17 -12.73
N ASP A 296 9.00 30.58 -12.79
CA ASP A 296 10.07 30.07 -11.93
C ASP A 296 9.80 30.25 -10.44
N VAL A 297 9.26 31.42 -10.07
CA VAL A 297 8.98 31.78 -8.67
C VAL A 297 7.81 30.95 -8.15
N GLU A 298 6.81 30.74 -8.97
CA GLU A 298 5.65 29.89 -8.66
C GLU A 298 6.08 28.43 -8.45
N TYR A 299 6.95 27.90 -9.32
CA TYR A 299 7.52 26.55 -9.16
C TYR A 299 8.29 26.41 -7.84
N ASP A 300 9.21 27.34 -7.57
CA ASP A 300 10.02 27.30 -6.36
C ASP A 300 9.14 27.39 -5.10
N THR A 301 8.11 28.22 -5.13
CA THR A 301 7.10 28.34 -4.07
C THR A 301 6.34 27.02 -3.86
N LEU A 302 5.90 26.36 -4.93
CA LEU A 302 5.21 25.06 -4.85
C LEU A 302 6.09 23.97 -4.24
N VAL A 303 7.35 23.88 -4.67
CA VAL A 303 8.32 22.91 -4.15
C VAL A 303 8.58 23.17 -2.67
N GLU A 304 8.80 24.42 -2.26
CA GLU A 304 9.04 24.79 -0.88
C GLU A 304 7.84 24.47 0.03
N LEU A 305 6.63 24.85 -0.41
CA LEU A 305 5.39 24.53 0.32
C LEU A 305 5.22 23.01 0.50
N LEU A 306 5.42 22.24 -0.57
CA LEU A 306 5.26 20.79 -0.50
C LEU A 306 6.32 20.14 0.38
N ARG A 307 7.57 20.57 0.31
CA ARG A 307 8.65 20.06 1.17
C ARG A 307 8.43 20.39 2.64
N THR A 308 7.98 21.61 2.93
CA THR A 308 7.77 22.10 4.31
C THR A 308 6.51 21.51 4.94
N LYS A 309 5.38 21.53 4.24
CA LYS A 309 4.09 21.09 4.77
C LYS A 309 3.79 19.61 4.54
N LYS A 310 4.48 18.97 3.61
CA LYS A 310 4.22 17.59 3.11
C LYS A 310 2.87 17.42 2.39
N ASN A 311 1.95 18.37 2.55
CA ASN A 311 0.60 18.30 1.99
C ASN A 311 0.25 19.65 1.37
N ILE A 312 -0.14 19.65 0.09
CA ILE A 312 -0.66 20.84 -0.61
C ILE A 312 -1.99 20.55 -1.29
N VAL A 313 -2.78 21.57 -1.50
CA VAL A 313 -3.95 21.54 -2.37
C VAL A 313 -3.73 22.53 -3.50
N LEU A 314 -3.69 22.03 -4.72
CA LEU A 314 -3.74 22.85 -5.93
C LEU A 314 -5.21 23.17 -6.19
N GLN A 315 -5.59 24.43 -5.99
CA GLN A 315 -6.94 24.90 -6.25
C GLN A 315 -6.95 25.88 -7.42
N GLY A 316 -8.07 26.06 -8.07
CA GLY A 316 -8.21 27.02 -9.16
C GLY A 316 -9.34 26.65 -10.12
N ALA A 317 -9.53 27.51 -11.11
CA ALA A 317 -10.58 27.38 -12.11
C ALA A 317 -10.47 26.06 -12.91
N PRO A 318 -11.56 25.57 -13.52
CA PRO A 318 -11.50 24.48 -14.49
C PRO A 318 -10.55 24.81 -15.64
N GLY A 319 -9.77 23.83 -16.08
CA GLY A 319 -8.87 24.00 -17.22
C GLY A 319 -7.54 24.71 -16.95
N VAL A 320 -7.17 25.02 -15.69
CA VAL A 320 -5.84 25.58 -15.36
C VAL A 320 -4.73 24.52 -15.22
N GLY A 321 -4.99 23.27 -15.60
CA GLY A 321 -3.97 22.22 -15.65
C GLY A 321 -3.58 21.59 -14.32
N LYS A 322 -4.39 21.65 -13.26
CA LYS A 322 -4.09 21.11 -11.91
C LYS A 322 -3.61 19.67 -11.92
N THR A 323 -4.36 18.77 -12.56
CA THR A 323 -4.03 17.32 -12.61
C THR A 323 -2.74 17.06 -13.38
N TYR A 324 -2.50 17.87 -14.42
CA TYR A 324 -1.28 17.81 -15.22
C TYR A 324 -0.07 18.26 -14.40
N ALA A 325 -0.19 19.37 -13.69
CA ALA A 325 0.84 19.94 -12.84
C ALA A 325 1.18 19.04 -11.64
N ALA A 326 0.18 18.44 -10.96
CA ALA A 326 0.39 17.60 -9.80
C ALA A 326 1.34 16.43 -10.07
N LYS A 327 1.15 15.68 -11.17
CA LYS A 327 2.02 14.56 -11.55
C LYS A 327 3.43 15.02 -11.91
N ARG A 328 3.53 16.14 -12.63
CA ARG A 328 4.81 16.70 -13.10
C ARG A 328 5.62 17.29 -11.96
N LEU A 329 4.97 17.92 -11.01
CA LEU A 329 5.59 18.38 -9.77
C LEU A 329 6.21 17.21 -9.00
N ALA A 330 5.50 16.09 -8.89
CA ALA A 330 6.07 14.89 -8.29
C ALA A 330 7.33 14.41 -9.05
N TYR A 331 7.28 14.33 -10.38
CA TYR A 331 8.43 13.90 -11.19
C TYR A 331 9.62 14.86 -11.09
N SER A 332 9.38 16.18 -11.10
CA SER A 332 10.46 17.18 -11.00
C SER A 332 11.16 17.14 -9.65
N ILE A 333 10.42 16.89 -8.57
CA ILE A 333 11.00 16.74 -7.23
C ILE A 333 11.80 15.43 -7.09
N MET A 334 11.34 14.34 -7.73
CA MET A 334 12.06 13.07 -7.79
C MET A 334 13.29 13.11 -8.72
N GLY A 335 13.34 14.06 -9.65
CA GLY A 335 14.37 14.13 -10.70
C GLY A 335 14.19 13.13 -11.84
N LEU A 336 13.11 12.33 -11.83
CA LEU A 336 12.86 11.27 -12.82
C LEU A 336 11.35 10.90 -12.92
N LYS A 337 10.94 10.35 -14.08
CA LYS A 337 9.54 9.93 -14.34
C LYS A 337 9.24 8.52 -13.78
N ASP A 338 9.44 8.28 -12.49
CA ASP A 338 9.09 7.01 -11.86
C ASP A 338 7.61 6.97 -11.47
N LYS A 339 6.81 6.30 -12.28
CA LYS A 339 5.37 6.12 -12.04
C LYS A 339 5.08 5.22 -10.84
N SER A 340 6.02 4.39 -10.41
CA SER A 340 5.83 3.44 -9.31
C SER A 340 5.76 4.12 -7.95
N ARG A 341 6.30 5.34 -7.84
CA ARG A 341 6.31 6.16 -6.62
C ARG A 341 5.22 7.24 -6.61
N VAL A 342 4.35 7.24 -7.61
CA VAL A 342 3.20 8.16 -7.69
C VAL A 342 1.92 7.34 -7.72
N ALA A 343 1.03 7.56 -6.76
CA ALA A 343 -0.32 7.02 -6.79
C ALA A 343 -1.33 8.16 -6.96
N MET A 344 -2.44 7.88 -7.62
CA MET A 344 -3.51 8.86 -7.81
C MET A 344 -4.87 8.21 -7.59
N VAL A 345 -5.73 8.91 -6.85
CA VAL A 345 -7.13 8.55 -6.60
C VAL A 345 -8.02 9.76 -6.88
N GLN A 346 -9.27 9.51 -7.20
CA GLN A 346 -10.29 10.55 -7.30
C GLN A 346 -11.31 10.34 -6.19
N PHE A 347 -11.55 11.37 -5.38
CA PHE A 347 -12.58 11.30 -4.35
C PHE A 347 -13.97 11.60 -4.91
N HIS A 348 -14.97 10.97 -4.32
CA HIS A 348 -16.38 11.16 -4.59
C HIS A 348 -17.17 10.99 -3.28
N GLN A 349 -18.44 11.38 -3.28
CA GLN A 349 -19.27 11.40 -2.05
C GLN A 349 -19.36 10.05 -1.32
N SER A 350 -19.26 8.94 -2.06
CA SER A 350 -19.32 7.58 -1.50
C SER A 350 -17.96 6.99 -1.15
N TYR A 351 -16.85 7.74 -1.32
CA TYR A 351 -15.51 7.25 -0.98
C TYR A 351 -15.37 7.13 0.53
N SER A 352 -14.85 6.01 1.01
CA SER A 352 -14.88 5.66 2.43
C SER A 352 -13.51 5.28 3.00
N TYR A 353 -13.42 5.15 4.31
CA TYR A 353 -12.25 4.61 5.02
C TYR A 353 -11.90 3.20 4.54
N GLU A 354 -12.93 2.39 4.28
CA GLU A 354 -12.78 1.01 3.83
C GLU A 354 -12.15 0.90 2.42
N ASP A 355 -12.32 1.92 1.57
CA ASP A 355 -11.67 1.99 0.26
C ASP A 355 -10.25 2.51 0.35
N PHE A 356 -10.01 3.41 1.29
CA PHE A 356 -8.78 4.17 1.41
C PHE A 356 -7.73 3.49 2.29
N ILE A 357 -8.14 3.05 3.49
CA ILE A 357 -7.26 2.48 4.51
C ILE A 357 -7.44 0.96 4.58
N MET A 358 -8.57 0.48 5.08
CA MET A 358 -8.91 -0.94 5.13
C MET A 358 -10.38 -1.14 5.52
N GLY A 359 -10.94 -2.26 5.10
CA GLY A 359 -12.31 -2.63 5.48
C GLY A 359 -12.66 -4.06 5.13
N PHE A 360 -13.70 -4.57 5.75
CA PHE A 360 -14.22 -5.90 5.45
C PHE A 360 -14.97 -5.90 4.12
N ARG A 361 -14.61 -6.84 3.25
CA ARG A 361 -15.24 -7.06 1.94
C ARG A 361 -15.81 -8.48 1.87
N PRO A 362 -16.95 -8.69 1.18
CA PRO A 362 -17.46 -10.03 0.94
C PRO A 362 -16.43 -10.88 0.17
N SER A 363 -16.23 -12.12 0.62
CA SER A 363 -15.42 -13.14 -0.02
C SER A 363 -16.23 -14.43 -0.21
N ALA A 364 -15.70 -15.40 -0.93
CA ALA A 364 -16.38 -16.69 -1.15
C ALA A 364 -16.68 -17.45 0.17
N THR A 365 -15.91 -17.16 1.23
CA THR A 365 -16.00 -17.84 2.54
C THR A 365 -16.55 -16.95 3.66
N GLY A 366 -17.05 -15.74 3.34
CA GLY A 366 -17.60 -14.80 4.33
C GLY A 366 -17.12 -13.37 4.10
N PHE A 367 -16.45 -12.78 5.08
CA PHE A 367 -15.83 -11.45 4.97
C PHE A 367 -14.34 -11.55 5.21
N GLU A 368 -13.58 -10.86 4.38
CA GLU A 368 -12.12 -10.71 4.54
C GLU A 368 -11.73 -9.24 4.74
N LEU A 369 -10.71 -8.99 5.55
CA LEU A 369 -10.16 -7.66 5.74
C LEU A 369 -9.25 -7.31 4.57
N LYS A 370 -9.68 -6.36 3.72
CA LYS A 370 -8.91 -5.90 2.57
C LYS A 370 -8.26 -4.56 2.86
N LYS A 371 -6.98 -4.45 2.56
CA LYS A 371 -6.20 -3.21 2.70
C LYS A 371 -6.44 -2.28 1.52
N GLY A 372 -6.65 -0.99 1.82
CA GLY A 372 -6.96 0.05 0.84
C GLY A 372 -5.72 0.60 0.13
N ILE A 373 -5.96 1.50 -0.83
CA ILE A 373 -4.89 2.01 -1.70
C ILE A 373 -3.85 2.85 -0.93
N PHE A 374 -4.28 3.70 0.02
CA PHE A 374 -3.37 4.55 0.78
C PHE A 374 -2.55 3.75 1.79
N TYR A 375 -3.16 2.74 2.44
CA TYR A 375 -2.44 1.81 3.29
C TYR A 375 -1.28 1.15 2.53
N ASN A 376 -1.57 0.52 1.38
CA ASN A 376 -0.56 -0.17 0.58
C ASN A 376 0.52 0.78 0.06
N PHE A 377 0.14 2.00 -0.29
CA PHE A 377 1.07 3.04 -0.72
C PHE A 377 2.04 3.46 0.41
N CYS A 378 1.52 3.70 1.62
CA CYS A 378 2.34 4.03 2.78
C CYS A 378 3.29 2.88 3.14
N LYS A 379 2.82 1.63 3.10
CA LYS A 379 3.69 0.46 3.35
C LYS A 379 4.81 0.34 2.32
N LYS A 380 4.54 0.64 1.05
CA LYS A 380 5.58 0.70 0.01
C LYS A 380 6.60 1.80 0.29
N ALA A 381 6.15 3.00 0.65
CA ALA A 381 7.01 4.13 0.99
C ALA A 381 7.82 3.89 2.27
N GLU A 382 7.27 3.17 3.25
CA GLU A 382 7.96 2.79 4.49
C GLU A 382 9.16 1.88 4.24
N ILE A 383 8.99 0.91 3.31
CA ILE A 383 10.06 0.01 2.89
C ILE A 383 11.17 0.79 2.18
N ASP A 384 10.82 1.74 1.33
CA ASP A 384 11.71 2.52 0.47
C ASP A 384 11.90 3.96 1.02
N SER A 385 12.33 4.08 2.27
CA SER A 385 12.40 5.34 3.02
C SER A 385 13.37 6.39 2.46
N ASP A 386 14.27 6.00 1.57
CA ASP A 386 15.28 6.87 0.97
C ASP A 386 14.77 7.62 -0.26
N ASN A 387 13.62 7.21 -0.79
CA ASN A 387 12.98 7.80 -1.96
C ASN A 387 11.67 8.50 -1.58
N ASP A 388 11.40 9.62 -2.25
CA ASP A 388 10.16 10.38 -2.08
C ASP A 388 9.00 9.71 -2.83
N TYR A 389 7.82 9.68 -2.19
CA TYR A 389 6.58 9.10 -2.68
C TYR A 389 5.46 10.13 -2.70
N PHE A 390 4.67 10.18 -3.78
CA PHE A 390 3.65 11.21 -3.98
C PHE A 390 2.27 10.59 -4.13
N PHE A 391 1.37 10.92 -3.20
CA PHE A 391 -0.03 10.51 -3.25
C PHE A 391 -0.90 11.67 -3.72
N ILE A 392 -1.52 11.53 -4.89
CA ILE A 392 -2.31 12.56 -5.53
C ILE A 392 -3.79 12.26 -5.32
N ILE A 393 -4.55 13.26 -4.88
CA ILE A 393 -6.00 13.15 -4.62
C ILE A 393 -6.73 14.14 -5.50
N ASP A 394 -7.40 13.65 -6.54
CA ASP A 394 -8.27 14.47 -7.37
C ASP A 394 -9.62 14.70 -6.69
N GLU A 395 -10.22 15.87 -6.91
CA GLU A 395 -11.49 16.27 -6.32
C GLU A 395 -11.53 16.09 -4.79
N ILE A 396 -10.46 16.52 -4.12
CA ILE A 396 -10.28 16.29 -2.67
C ILE A 396 -11.45 16.81 -1.81
N ASN A 397 -12.15 17.86 -2.27
CA ASN A 397 -13.32 18.46 -1.62
C ASN A 397 -14.63 17.68 -1.81
N ARG A 398 -14.69 16.68 -2.71
CA ARG A 398 -15.89 15.86 -2.94
C ARG A 398 -16.05 14.73 -1.91
N GLY A 399 -14.99 14.37 -1.20
CA GLY A 399 -15.01 13.36 -0.14
C GLY A 399 -15.11 13.97 1.26
N ASN A 400 -15.71 13.25 2.19
CA ASN A 400 -15.62 13.61 3.61
C ASN A 400 -14.26 13.14 4.16
N LEU A 401 -13.28 14.03 4.15
CA LEU A 401 -11.89 13.72 4.47
C LEU A 401 -11.70 13.20 5.91
N SER A 402 -12.41 13.77 6.88
CA SER A 402 -12.35 13.28 8.26
C SER A 402 -12.85 11.85 8.38
N LYS A 403 -13.85 11.45 7.58
CA LYS A 403 -14.37 10.08 7.53
C LYS A 403 -13.44 9.15 6.74
N ILE A 404 -12.87 9.63 5.63
CA ILE A 404 -11.99 8.83 4.76
C ILE A 404 -10.66 8.51 5.45
N PHE A 405 -10.05 9.49 6.13
CA PHE A 405 -8.80 9.31 6.84
C PHE A 405 -8.98 8.68 8.24
N GLY A 406 -10.16 8.84 8.86
CA GLY A 406 -10.42 8.34 10.21
C GLY A 406 -9.36 8.80 11.21
N GLU A 407 -8.83 7.86 11.99
CA GLU A 407 -7.77 8.10 12.98
C GLU A 407 -6.45 8.58 12.37
N LEU A 408 -6.18 8.28 11.09
CA LEU A 408 -4.98 8.74 10.39
C LEU A 408 -4.99 10.25 10.12
N PHE A 409 -6.14 10.90 10.29
CA PHE A 409 -6.29 12.32 10.00
C PHE A 409 -5.31 13.21 10.78
N MET A 410 -4.94 12.81 12.00
CA MET A 410 -3.93 13.50 12.77
C MET A 410 -2.50 13.25 12.25
N LEU A 411 -2.23 12.11 11.63
CA LEU A 411 -0.90 11.70 11.16
C LEU A 411 -0.46 12.37 9.86
N ILE A 412 -1.39 13.03 9.14
CA ILE A 412 -1.03 13.76 7.92
C ILE A 412 -0.25 15.05 8.21
N GLU A 413 -0.27 15.59 9.43
CA GLU A 413 0.54 16.73 9.84
C GLU A 413 2.04 16.38 9.76
N ASN A 414 2.86 17.33 9.32
CA ASN A 414 4.29 17.07 9.09
C ASN A 414 5.03 16.60 10.35
N ASP A 415 4.73 17.21 11.52
CA ASP A 415 5.34 16.86 12.82
C ASP A 415 4.87 15.50 13.37
N LYS A 416 3.78 14.95 12.86
CA LYS A 416 3.23 13.64 13.25
C LYS A 416 3.65 12.50 12.33
N ARG A 417 4.33 12.80 11.22
CA ARG A 417 4.81 11.78 10.29
C ARG A 417 5.76 10.79 10.96
N GLY A 418 5.52 9.49 10.76
CA GLY A 418 6.26 8.40 11.41
C GLY A 418 5.83 8.10 12.85
N THR A 419 4.80 8.80 13.37
CA THR A 419 4.14 8.40 14.64
C THR A 419 3.22 7.22 14.35
N GLU A 420 3.27 6.20 15.20
CA GLU A 420 2.45 4.99 15.05
C GLU A 420 1.15 5.12 15.84
N ILE A 421 0.05 4.68 15.25
CA ILE A 421 -1.24 4.49 15.90
C ILE A 421 -1.81 3.11 15.57
N GLN A 422 -2.67 2.60 16.44
CA GLN A 422 -3.40 1.36 16.19
C GLN A 422 -4.56 1.63 15.23
N LEU A 423 -4.70 0.77 14.19
CA LEU A 423 -5.78 0.87 13.21
C LEU A 423 -7.10 0.31 13.76
N LEU A 424 -8.21 0.89 13.32
CA LEU A 424 -9.56 0.58 13.82
C LEU A 424 -9.99 -0.88 13.55
N TYR A 425 -9.66 -1.44 12.40
CA TYR A 425 -10.10 -2.79 11.97
C TYR A 425 -9.04 -3.88 12.14
N ALA A 426 -7.84 -3.54 12.62
CA ALA A 426 -6.75 -4.51 12.78
C ALA A 426 -5.91 -4.20 14.02
N ASP A 427 -5.44 -5.25 14.70
CA ASP A 427 -4.41 -5.12 15.75
C ASP A 427 -3.03 -4.85 15.13
N GLU A 428 -2.94 -3.77 14.35
CA GLU A 428 -1.74 -3.40 13.61
C GLU A 428 -1.40 -1.94 13.87
N MET A 429 -0.14 -1.67 14.19
CA MET A 429 0.38 -0.31 14.30
C MET A 429 0.69 0.21 12.90
N PHE A 430 0.27 1.43 12.63
CA PHE A 430 0.45 2.07 11.33
C PHE A 430 0.93 3.51 11.49
N SER A 431 1.81 3.93 10.60
CA SER A 431 2.27 5.31 10.50
C SER A 431 2.25 5.78 9.05
N ILE A 432 2.10 7.09 8.85
CA ILE A 432 2.35 7.70 7.54
C ILE A 432 3.84 8.03 7.46
N PRO A 433 4.60 7.44 6.52
CA PRO A 433 6.05 7.65 6.42
C PRO A 433 6.43 9.10 6.12
N LYS A 434 7.62 9.52 6.56
CA LYS A 434 8.13 10.90 6.36
C LYS A 434 8.43 11.26 4.91
N ASN A 435 8.65 10.26 4.07
CA ASN A 435 8.92 10.39 2.63
C ASN A 435 7.64 10.38 1.76
N VAL A 436 6.45 10.39 2.38
CA VAL A 436 5.17 10.50 1.68
C VAL A 436 4.73 11.95 1.61
N TYR A 437 4.46 12.42 0.40
CA TYR A 437 3.89 13.73 0.10
C TYR A 437 2.48 13.58 -0.44
N MET A 438 1.60 14.53 -0.13
CA MET A 438 0.21 14.49 -0.59
C MET A 438 -0.10 15.76 -1.39
N ILE A 439 -0.69 15.57 -2.58
CA ILE A 439 -1.11 16.66 -3.47
C ILE A 439 -2.61 16.50 -3.74
N GLY A 440 -3.42 17.31 -3.09
CA GLY A 440 -4.85 17.42 -3.37
C GLY A 440 -5.11 18.35 -4.55
N MET A 441 -6.21 18.13 -5.26
CA MET A 441 -6.69 19.05 -6.31
C MET A 441 -8.15 19.38 -6.08
N MET A 442 -8.52 20.63 -6.32
CA MET A 442 -9.86 21.14 -6.08
C MET A 442 -10.26 22.17 -7.15
N ASN A 443 -11.49 22.06 -7.66
CA ASN A 443 -12.07 23.08 -8.51
C ASN A 443 -12.73 24.18 -7.66
N THR A 444 -12.37 25.44 -7.90
CA THR A 444 -12.93 26.58 -7.18
C THR A 444 -14.31 27.00 -7.70
N ALA A 445 -14.66 26.63 -8.93
CA ALA A 445 -15.97 26.90 -9.53
C ALA A 445 -17.12 26.06 -8.92
N ASP A 446 -16.82 24.93 -8.27
CA ASP A 446 -17.82 24.02 -7.70
C ASP A 446 -18.41 24.59 -6.39
N ARG A 447 -19.40 25.51 -6.49
CA ARG A 447 -20.07 26.15 -5.33
C ARG A 447 -20.94 25.22 -4.52
N SER A 448 -21.39 24.10 -5.11
CA SER A 448 -22.31 23.14 -4.47
C SER A 448 -21.62 22.21 -3.45
N LEU A 449 -20.29 22.22 -3.37
CA LEU A 449 -19.52 21.35 -2.51
C LEU A 449 -19.25 22.03 -1.17
N ALA A 450 -19.32 21.23 -0.10
CA ALA A 450 -19.11 21.69 1.26
C ALA A 450 -17.77 22.45 1.39
N MET A 451 -17.82 23.59 2.08
CA MET A 451 -16.58 24.28 2.48
C MET A 451 -15.67 23.28 3.17
N MET A 452 -14.42 23.21 2.74
CA MET A 452 -13.43 22.35 3.38
C MET A 452 -13.36 22.64 4.88
N ASP A 453 -13.45 21.59 5.69
CA ASP A 453 -13.35 21.66 7.14
C ASP A 453 -12.09 22.46 7.57
N TYR A 454 -12.24 23.34 8.56
CA TYR A 454 -11.13 24.10 9.14
C TYR A 454 -9.97 23.22 9.61
N ALA A 455 -10.25 21.99 10.03
CA ALA A 455 -9.24 21.02 10.43
C ALA A 455 -8.29 20.66 9.26
N LEU A 456 -8.80 20.65 8.03
CA LEU A 456 -8.00 20.41 6.82
C LEU A 456 -7.14 21.61 6.43
N ARG A 457 -7.69 22.82 6.56
CA ARG A 457 -6.93 24.04 6.24
C ARG A 457 -5.64 24.17 7.05
N ARG A 458 -5.58 23.57 8.22
CA ARG A 458 -4.36 23.53 9.05
C ARG A 458 -3.33 22.52 8.53
N ARG A 459 -3.80 21.43 7.88
CA ARG A 459 -2.97 20.28 7.48
C ARG A 459 -2.43 20.38 6.06
N PHE A 460 -3.06 21.17 5.23
CA PHE A 460 -2.65 21.41 3.86
C PHE A 460 -2.30 22.88 3.63
N ALA A 461 -1.28 23.15 2.83
CA ALA A 461 -1.08 24.46 2.24
C ALA A 461 -1.92 24.55 0.97
N PHE A 462 -2.55 25.69 0.73
CA PHE A 462 -3.39 25.92 -0.44
C PHE A 462 -2.63 26.81 -1.42
N TYR A 463 -2.58 26.38 -2.67
CA TYR A 463 -1.94 27.11 -3.74
C TYR A 463 -2.95 27.36 -4.87
N ASP A 464 -3.15 28.64 -5.21
CA ASP A 464 -4.06 29.07 -6.25
C ASP A 464 -3.38 29.01 -7.62
N MET A 465 -3.79 28.05 -8.46
CA MET A 465 -3.34 27.96 -9.85
C MET A 465 -4.18 28.88 -10.74
N LYS A 466 -3.51 29.83 -11.39
CA LYS A 466 -4.12 30.77 -12.33
C LYS A 466 -4.03 30.26 -13.77
N PRO A 467 -4.85 30.82 -14.70
CA PRO A 467 -4.64 30.58 -16.12
C PRO A 467 -3.25 31.04 -16.57
N GLY A 468 -2.45 30.11 -17.11
CA GLY A 468 -1.04 30.36 -17.43
C GLY A 468 -0.77 30.97 -18.79
N PHE A 469 -1.68 31.81 -19.33
CA PHE A 469 -1.54 32.42 -20.65
C PHE A 469 -0.33 33.38 -20.79
N ASP A 470 0.14 33.93 -19.68
CA ASP A 470 1.28 34.84 -19.62
C ASP A 470 2.60 34.19 -19.23
N SER A 471 2.60 32.89 -18.95
CA SER A 471 3.82 32.12 -18.66
C SER A 471 4.74 32.05 -19.88
N GLU A 472 6.04 31.89 -19.64
CA GLU A 472 7.03 31.75 -20.72
C GLU A 472 6.77 30.49 -21.55
N GLY A 473 6.44 29.36 -20.93
CA GLY A 473 6.08 28.13 -21.61
C GLY A 473 4.88 28.28 -22.54
N PHE A 474 3.81 28.95 -22.09
CA PHE A 474 2.64 29.18 -22.96
C PHE A 474 2.94 30.16 -24.09
N ARG A 475 3.74 31.21 -23.85
CA ARG A 475 4.17 32.15 -24.92
C ARG A 475 5.01 31.42 -25.97
N SER A 476 5.93 30.55 -25.56
CA SER A 476 6.72 29.71 -26.47
C SER A 476 5.83 28.78 -27.29
N TYR A 477 4.88 28.09 -26.64
CA TYR A 477 3.88 27.26 -27.31
C TYR A 477 3.08 28.06 -28.33
N ARG A 478 2.54 29.22 -27.96
CA ARG A 478 1.79 30.10 -28.83
C ARG A 478 2.62 30.57 -30.04
N SER A 479 3.89 30.91 -29.81
CA SER A 479 4.81 31.31 -30.87
C SER A 479 5.12 30.16 -31.84
N SER A 480 5.22 28.93 -31.36
CA SER A 480 5.48 27.75 -32.21
C SER A 480 4.31 27.41 -33.14
N LEU A 481 3.10 27.87 -32.82
CA LEU A 481 1.89 27.62 -33.60
C LEU A 481 1.76 28.59 -34.79
N ASP A 482 2.40 29.73 -34.74
CA ASP A 482 2.43 30.78 -35.79
C ASP A 482 1.04 31.07 -36.41
N ASN A 483 0.01 31.26 -35.55
CA ASN A 483 -1.38 31.40 -35.97
C ASN A 483 -2.01 32.70 -35.42
N ASP A 484 -2.26 33.65 -36.28
CA ASP A 484 -2.82 34.96 -35.90
C ASP A 484 -4.25 34.91 -35.33
N LYS A 485 -5.09 33.96 -35.81
CA LYS A 485 -6.44 33.78 -35.28
C LYS A 485 -6.37 33.22 -33.84
N PHE A 486 -5.49 32.25 -33.61
CA PHE A 486 -5.24 31.74 -32.27
C PHE A 486 -4.76 32.85 -31.33
N ASN A 487 -3.81 33.66 -31.77
CA ASN A 487 -3.30 34.80 -30.98
C ASN A 487 -4.41 35.78 -30.60
N ARG A 488 -5.30 36.10 -31.54
CA ARG A 488 -6.47 36.99 -31.30
C ARG A 488 -7.49 36.32 -30.36
N LEU A 489 -7.71 35.02 -30.50
CA LEU A 489 -8.59 34.27 -29.61
C LEU A 489 -8.08 34.31 -28.17
N ILE A 490 -6.79 34.04 -27.95
CA ILE A 490 -6.19 34.08 -26.60
C ILE A 490 -6.28 35.47 -25.98
N ALA A 491 -6.03 36.53 -26.78
CA ALA A 491 -6.21 37.90 -26.29
C ALA A 491 -7.66 38.18 -25.87
N CYS A 492 -8.64 37.70 -26.65
CA CYS A 492 -10.07 37.84 -26.32
C CYS A 492 -10.44 37.03 -25.05
N ILE A 493 -9.85 35.84 -24.85
CA ILE A 493 -10.04 35.04 -23.62
C ILE A 493 -9.43 35.74 -22.40
N ASN A 494 -8.29 36.40 -22.53
CA ASN A 494 -7.73 37.21 -21.43
C ASN A 494 -8.63 38.38 -21.06
N ASP A 495 -9.20 39.12 -22.06
CA ASP A 495 -10.20 40.16 -21.82
C ASP A 495 -11.44 39.57 -21.09
N LEU A 496 -11.92 38.42 -21.55
CA LEU A 496 -13.05 37.73 -20.97
C LEU A 496 -12.74 37.30 -19.51
N ASN A 497 -11.57 36.77 -19.24
CA ASN A 497 -11.13 36.42 -17.89
C ASN A 497 -11.04 37.63 -16.96
N ALA A 498 -10.62 38.80 -17.49
CA ALA A 498 -10.64 40.04 -16.71
C ALA A 498 -12.07 40.44 -16.30
N VAL A 499 -13.05 40.22 -17.18
CA VAL A 499 -14.47 40.49 -16.86
C VAL A 499 -15.00 39.47 -15.86
N ILE A 500 -14.69 38.16 -16.01
CA ILE A 500 -15.09 37.11 -15.10
C ILE A 500 -14.49 37.33 -13.70
N ALA A 501 -13.20 37.69 -13.62
CA ALA A 501 -12.52 37.93 -12.36
C ALA A 501 -13.12 39.09 -11.54
N ASN A 502 -13.62 40.12 -12.24
CA ASN A 502 -14.25 41.30 -11.63
C ASN A 502 -15.78 41.18 -11.46
N ASP A 503 -16.35 40.06 -11.82
CA ASP A 503 -17.78 39.80 -11.67
C ASP A 503 -18.09 39.36 -10.22
N ASP A 504 -18.98 40.12 -9.55
CA ASP A 504 -19.33 39.88 -8.12
C ASP A 504 -19.92 38.48 -7.87
N SER A 505 -20.50 37.89 -8.91
CA SER A 505 -21.10 36.54 -8.82
C SER A 505 -20.14 35.41 -9.14
N LEU A 506 -19.04 35.66 -9.85
CA LEU A 506 -18.08 34.66 -10.34
C LEU A 506 -16.72 34.72 -9.60
N GLY A 507 -15.91 35.74 -9.94
CA GLY A 507 -14.57 35.91 -9.40
C GLY A 507 -13.49 35.06 -10.10
N GLU A 508 -12.24 35.16 -9.63
CA GLU A 508 -11.05 34.47 -10.22
C GLU A 508 -11.21 32.98 -10.36
N GLY A 509 -12.00 32.34 -9.48
CA GLY A 509 -12.22 30.87 -9.47
C GLY A 509 -12.98 30.33 -10.68
N PHE A 510 -13.55 31.23 -11.53
CA PHE A 510 -14.30 30.88 -12.73
C PHE A 510 -13.57 31.27 -14.04
N CYS A 511 -12.36 31.80 -13.95
CA CYS A 511 -11.57 32.15 -15.13
C CYS A 511 -11.36 30.94 -16.04
N ILE A 512 -11.40 31.14 -17.34
CA ILE A 512 -11.16 30.10 -18.34
C ILE A 512 -9.68 29.73 -18.35
N GLY A 513 -9.39 28.46 -18.11
CA GLY A 513 -8.02 27.95 -18.05
C GLY A 513 -7.40 27.76 -19.43
N HIS A 514 -6.08 27.73 -19.48
CA HIS A 514 -5.30 27.57 -20.71
C HIS A 514 -5.39 26.18 -21.34
N SER A 515 -5.78 25.14 -20.60
CA SER A 515 -5.79 23.77 -21.12
C SER A 515 -6.80 23.52 -22.23
N TYR A 516 -7.83 24.36 -22.36
CA TYR A 516 -8.75 24.33 -23.51
C TYR A 516 -8.05 24.62 -24.83
N PHE A 517 -6.89 25.27 -24.80
CA PHE A 517 -6.13 25.75 -25.93
C PHE A 517 -4.78 25.06 -26.12
N CYS A 518 -4.53 23.96 -25.40
CA CYS A 518 -3.26 23.24 -25.42
C CYS A 518 -3.37 21.91 -26.16
N ASN A 519 -2.21 21.37 -26.59
CA ASN A 519 -2.09 20.06 -27.25
C ASN A 519 -2.97 19.94 -28.52
N LEU A 520 -3.05 21.01 -29.30
CA LEU A 520 -3.83 21.03 -30.54
C LEU A 520 -2.94 20.52 -31.68
N ASP A 521 -3.16 19.29 -32.15
CA ASP A 521 -2.36 18.66 -33.21
C ASP A 521 -2.46 19.41 -34.56
N ASN A 522 -3.60 20.07 -34.80
CA ASN A 522 -3.84 20.88 -35.99
C ASN A 522 -4.71 22.10 -35.67
N ILE A 523 -4.09 23.27 -35.62
CA ILE A 523 -4.82 24.52 -35.42
C ILE A 523 -5.32 25.04 -36.77
N ASN A 524 -6.58 24.80 -37.01
CA ASN A 524 -7.31 25.36 -38.14
C ASN A 524 -8.61 26.04 -37.68
N ASP A 525 -9.25 26.76 -38.56
CA ASP A 525 -10.48 27.51 -38.24
C ASP A 525 -11.58 26.60 -37.66
N LYS A 526 -11.68 25.37 -38.13
CA LYS A 526 -12.65 24.41 -37.63
C LYS A 526 -12.35 23.98 -36.18
N THR A 527 -11.08 23.77 -35.84
CA THR A 527 -10.65 23.43 -34.48
C THR A 527 -10.95 24.57 -33.52
N LEU A 528 -10.55 25.80 -33.88
CA LEU A 528 -10.81 26.98 -33.04
C LEU A 528 -12.32 27.26 -32.89
N SER A 529 -13.08 27.11 -33.97
CA SER A 529 -14.54 27.25 -33.93
C SER A 529 -15.18 26.18 -33.03
N SER A 530 -14.66 24.93 -33.05
CA SER A 530 -15.18 23.86 -32.19
C SER A 530 -14.94 24.14 -30.70
N ILE A 531 -13.76 24.62 -30.32
CA ILE A 531 -13.46 25.00 -28.92
C ILE A 531 -14.43 26.12 -28.49
N VAL A 532 -14.59 27.15 -29.31
CA VAL A 532 -15.49 28.26 -28.98
C VAL A 532 -16.94 27.81 -28.84
N GLU A 533 -17.47 27.04 -29.80
CA GLU A 533 -18.89 26.67 -29.84
C GLU A 533 -19.27 25.58 -28.82
N TYR A 534 -18.40 24.58 -28.61
CA TYR A 534 -18.75 23.40 -27.82
C TYR A 534 -18.15 23.37 -26.42
N GLU A 535 -17.16 24.24 -26.14
CA GLU A 535 -16.52 24.27 -24.82
C GLU A 535 -16.70 25.64 -24.14
N ILE A 536 -16.34 26.76 -24.80
CA ILE A 536 -16.35 28.07 -24.16
C ILE A 536 -17.76 28.66 -24.06
N ILE A 537 -18.54 28.70 -25.15
CA ILE A 537 -19.89 29.28 -25.13
C ILE A 537 -20.84 28.51 -24.18
N PRO A 538 -20.85 27.16 -24.11
CA PRO A 538 -21.62 26.46 -23.10
C PRO A 538 -21.24 26.84 -21.67
N LEU A 539 -19.94 27.00 -21.38
CA LEU A 539 -19.45 27.44 -20.07
C LEU A 539 -19.97 28.86 -19.72
N LEU A 540 -19.94 29.81 -20.68
CA LEU A 540 -20.50 31.14 -20.46
C LEU A 540 -22.01 31.14 -20.21
N LYS A 541 -22.74 30.21 -20.82
CA LYS A 541 -24.19 30.01 -20.55
C LYS A 541 -24.46 29.53 -19.13
N GLU A 542 -23.57 28.75 -18.55
CA GLU A 542 -23.66 28.34 -17.14
C GLU A 542 -23.29 29.49 -16.21
N TYR A 543 -22.27 30.27 -16.53
CA TYR A 543 -21.78 31.35 -15.70
C TYR A 543 -22.77 32.51 -15.58
N TRP A 544 -23.37 32.92 -16.69
CA TRP A 544 -24.28 34.08 -16.80
C TRP A 544 -25.69 33.66 -17.23
N PHE A 545 -26.21 32.53 -16.66
CA PHE A 545 -27.51 31.99 -17.05
C PHE A 545 -28.66 33.00 -16.94
N ASP A 546 -28.53 34.02 -16.09
CA ASP A 546 -29.47 35.12 -15.84
C ASP A 546 -29.12 36.40 -16.57
N GLU A 547 -28.00 36.45 -17.33
CA GLU A 547 -27.56 37.61 -18.12
C GLU A 547 -27.46 37.28 -19.63
N PRO A 548 -28.58 37.09 -20.36
CA PRO A 548 -28.55 36.65 -21.77
C PRO A 548 -27.88 37.62 -22.73
N SER A 549 -27.87 38.92 -22.43
CA SER A 549 -27.19 39.95 -23.22
C SER A 549 -25.68 39.75 -23.18
N LYS A 550 -25.12 39.54 -22.01
CA LYS A 550 -23.69 39.32 -21.80
C LYS A 550 -23.19 38.06 -22.52
N ILE A 551 -24.00 36.96 -22.43
CA ILE A 551 -23.72 35.75 -23.20
C ILE A 551 -23.69 35.99 -24.68
N ARG A 552 -24.66 36.74 -25.23
CA ARG A 552 -24.74 37.03 -26.66
C ARG A 552 -23.53 37.84 -27.11
N ASP A 553 -23.23 38.95 -26.43
CA ASP A 553 -22.17 39.86 -26.80
C ASP A 553 -20.79 39.15 -26.84
N TRP A 554 -20.48 38.33 -25.82
CA TRP A 554 -19.25 37.54 -25.78
C TRP A 554 -19.24 36.43 -26.83
N SER A 555 -20.38 35.75 -27.06
CA SER A 555 -20.48 34.70 -28.09
C SER A 555 -20.26 35.26 -29.49
N GLU A 556 -20.84 36.46 -29.81
CA GLU A 556 -20.63 37.13 -31.09
C GLU A 556 -19.17 37.55 -31.27
N ARG A 557 -18.54 38.10 -30.22
CA ARG A 557 -17.13 38.50 -30.24
C ARG A 557 -16.20 37.33 -30.50
N LEU A 558 -16.40 36.20 -29.78
CA LEU A 558 -15.60 34.99 -29.95
C LEU A 558 -15.78 34.38 -31.34
N ARG A 559 -17.02 34.26 -31.83
CA ARG A 559 -17.33 33.76 -33.17
C ARG A 559 -16.70 34.61 -34.27
N GLY A 560 -16.73 35.93 -34.11
CA GLY A 560 -16.13 36.88 -35.09
C GLY A 560 -14.61 36.72 -35.22
N ILE A 561 -13.92 36.09 -34.26
CA ILE A 561 -12.48 35.84 -34.35
C ILE A 561 -12.19 34.55 -35.12
N VAL A 562 -13.02 33.52 -34.92
CA VAL A 562 -12.78 32.16 -35.46
C VAL A 562 -13.49 31.88 -36.79
N SER A 563 -14.39 32.81 -37.22
CA SER A 563 -15.09 32.78 -38.52
C SER A 563 -14.17 32.99 -39.73
#